data_4fff57659f50024aa97175a2cfc0429d
#
_entry.id   4fff57659f50024aa97175a2cfc0429d
#
_cell.length_a   1.000
_cell.length_b   1.000
_cell.length_c   1.000
_cell.angle_alpha   90.00
_cell.angle_beta   90.00
_cell.angle_gamma   90.00
#
_symmetry.space_group_name_H-M   'P 1'
#
loop_
_entity.id
_entity.type
_entity.pdbx_description
1 polymer ?
#
loop_
_entity_poly.entity_id
_entity_poly.type
_entity_poly.pdbx_seq_one_letter_code
_entity_poly.pdbx_strand_id
1 'polypeptide(L)'
;RIDEETGRGVAIATDCNARFVELDPYSGTQLALAEAYRNVAATGAVPLAVTNCLNFGSPEDPAVMWQFSQAVTGLADACLELKIPVTGGNVSFYNQTGETAIHPTPVVGVLGVFDDVARRTPMAWGPDGELIYLLGETRPEFGGSAVATLQGILTGMPPAVDLQAERVLAEILVAGSRDGMLTAAHDVADGGVGLALAEMAMRAGIGARTWVPDGVDAFTFLFSESAARAVVVVPRSEELRFTEMCGARRFACERIGVVDSGLGEVLQIGDIEVGIAEMRERAAGVLPSYFA
;
A
#
# COMPACT_ATOMS: atom_id res chain seq x y z
N ARG A 1 6.07 12.20 16.87
CA ARG A 1 6.71 11.94 18.17
C ARG A 1 5.71 12.14 19.28
N ILE A 2 5.66 11.24 20.25
CA ILE A 2 4.78 11.32 21.41
C ILE A 2 5.56 11.52 22.73
N ASP A 3 6.85 11.23 22.72
CA ASP A 3 7.76 11.41 23.86
C ASP A 3 9.09 11.99 23.38
N GLU A 4 9.42 13.18 23.87
CA GLU A 4 10.62 13.91 23.45
C GLU A 4 11.92 13.32 24.04
N GLU A 5 11.84 12.74 25.25
CA GLU A 5 13.03 12.17 25.92
C GLU A 5 13.47 10.85 25.29
N THR A 6 12.51 9.97 25.01
CA THR A 6 12.79 8.65 24.47
C THR A 6 12.80 8.60 22.94
N GLY A 7 12.28 9.62 22.25
CA GLY A 7 12.10 9.63 20.80
C GLY A 7 10.91 8.78 20.31
N ARG A 8 10.14 8.18 21.21
CA ARG A 8 8.99 7.36 20.83
C ARG A 8 8.00 8.11 19.97
N GLY A 9 7.45 7.42 19.00
CA GLY A 9 6.45 7.95 18.07
C GLY A 9 5.40 6.95 17.69
N VAL A 10 4.37 7.44 17.01
CA VAL A 10 3.31 6.61 16.42
C VAL A 10 3.22 6.86 14.92
N ALA A 11 2.81 5.83 14.18
CA ALA A 11 2.30 5.92 12.82
C ALA A 11 0.83 5.50 12.83
N ILE A 12 0.03 6.12 11.97
CA ILE A 12 -1.38 5.78 11.79
C ILE A 12 -1.62 5.74 10.29
N ALA A 13 -2.25 4.66 9.82
CA ALA A 13 -2.79 4.56 8.47
C ALA A 13 -4.26 4.18 8.54
N THR A 14 -5.04 4.68 7.60
CA THR A 14 -6.45 4.27 7.42
C THR A 14 -6.64 3.84 5.99
N ASP A 15 -7.41 2.77 5.80
CA ASP A 15 -7.65 2.22 4.48
C ASP A 15 -9.05 1.68 4.31
N CYS A 16 -9.51 1.65 3.07
CA CYS A 16 -10.70 0.95 2.60
C CYS A 16 -10.77 1.00 1.08
N ASN A 17 -10.83 -0.15 0.43
CA ASN A 17 -11.18 -0.22 -0.98
C ASN A 17 -12.59 -0.80 -1.14
N ALA A 18 -13.60 0.09 -1.24
CA ALA A 18 -15.00 -0.32 -1.34
C ALA A 18 -15.30 -1.14 -2.60
N ARG A 19 -14.50 -1.01 -3.67
CA ARG A 19 -14.64 -1.81 -4.90
C ARG A 19 -14.25 -3.27 -4.64
N PHE A 20 -13.18 -3.50 -3.90
CA PHE A 20 -12.77 -4.85 -3.50
C PHE A 20 -13.82 -5.49 -2.59
N VAL A 21 -14.36 -4.72 -1.65
CA VAL A 21 -15.40 -5.21 -0.73
C VAL A 21 -16.72 -5.48 -1.45
N GLU A 22 -17.05 -4.73 -2.49
CA GLU A 22 -18.22 -4.98 -3.34
C GLU A 22 -18.08 -6.30 -4.11
N LEU A 23 -16.88 -6.60 -4.61
CA LEU A 23 -16.59 -7.84 -5.33
C LEU A 23 -16.56 -9.05 -4.40
N ASP A 24 -15.94 -8.93 -3.23
CA ASP A 24 -15.87 -9.96 -2.18
C ASP A 24 -15.71 -9.29 -0.81
N PRO A 25 -16.78 -9.22 0.01
CA PRO A 25 -16.74 -8.52 1.30
C PRO A 25 -15.76 -9.13 2.30
N TYR A 26 -15.52 -10.44 2.26
CA TYR A 26 -14.57 -11.11 3.13
C TYR A 26 -13.12 -10.73 2.77
N SER A 27 -12.72 -11.01 1.52
CA SER A 27 -11.37 -10.75 1.05
C SER A 27 -11.06 -9.25 0.93
N GLY A 28 -12.04 -8.45 0.46
CA GLY A 28 -11.88 -7.00 0.35
C GLY A 28 -11.64 -6.32 1.70
N THR A 29 -12.25 -6.81 2.78
CA THR A 29 -12.01 -6.29 4.13
C THR A 29 -10.63 -6.74 4.67
N GLN A 30 -10.20 -7.96 4.35
CA GLN A 30 -8.84 -8.40 4.66
C GLN A 30 -7.79 -7.55 3.94
N LEU A 31 -8.02 -7.20 2.66
CA LEU A 31 -7.14 -6.33 1.89
C LEU A 31 -7.05 -4.93 2.51
N ALA A 32 -8.17 -4.33 2.94
CA ALA A 32 -8.18 -3.04 3.62
C ALA A 32 -7.32 -3.06 4.91
N LEU A 33 -7.43 -4.13 5.72
CA LEU A 33 -6.56 -4.27 6.89
C LEU A 33 -5.10 -4.48 6.50
N ALA A 34 -4.83 -5.34 5.52
CA ALA A 34 -3.48 -5.64 5.05
C ALA A 34 -2.77 -4.38 4.52
N GLU A 35 -3.48 -3.53 3.79
CA GLU A 35 -2.95 -2.28 3.26
C GLU A 35 -2.64 -1.29 4.38
N ALA A 36 -3.57 -1.02 5.31
CA ALA A 36 -3.30 -0.17 6.47
C ALA A 36 -2.14 -0.69 7.33
N TYR A 37 -2.03 -2.02 7.50
CA TYR A 37 -0.94 -2.68 8.20
C TYR A 37 0.41 -2.48 7.51
N ARG A 38 0.45 -2.67 6.18
CA ARG A 38 1.62 -2.48 5.33
C ARG A 38 2.05 -1.02 5.29
N ASN A 39 1.11 -0.07 5.20
CA ASN A 39 1.36 1.37 5.23
C ASN A 39 2.07 1.79 6.53
N VAL A 40 1.61 1.30 7.68
CA VAL A 40 2.28 1.53 8.95
C VAL A 40 3.69 0.94 8.94
N ALA A 41 3.85 -0.31 8.49
CA ALA A 41 5.14 -0.98 8.44
C ALA A 41 6.13 -0.30 7.48
N ALA A 42 5.66 0.26 6.35
CA ALA A 42 6.49 0.99 5.39
C ALA A 42 7.15 2.23 6.00
N THR A 43 6.54 2.82 7.04
CA THR A 43 7.19 3.90 7.80
C THR A 43 8.30 3.42 8.73
N GLY A 44 8.42 2.12 8.98
CA GLY A 44 9.30 1.50 9.97
C GLY A 44 8.66 1.31 11.35
N ALA A 45 7.40 1.72 11.55
CA ALA A 45 6.66 1.47 12.79
C ALA A 45 6.18 0.03 12.87
N VAL A 46 6.17 -0.54 14.08
CA VAL A 46 5.59 -1.86 14.33
C VAL A 46 4.07 -1.70 14.44
N PRO A 47 3.26 -2.30 13.55
CA PRO A 47 1.80 -2.29 13.67
C PRO A 47 1.37 -2.95 14.98
N LEU A 48 0.45 -2.31 15.73
CA LEU A 48 0.16 -2.70 17.11
C LEU A 48 -1.33 -2.90 17.40
N ALA A 49 -2.20 -2.08 16.83
CA ALA A 49 -3.62 -2.08 17.15
C ALA A 49 -4.48 -1.65 15.96
N VAL A 50 -5.72 -2.13 15.91
CA VAL A 50 -6.72 -1.85 14.88
C VAL A 50 -7.90 -1.11 15.49
N THR A 51 -8.41 -0.14 14.73
CA THR A 51 -9.76 0.40 14.88
C THR A 51 -10.51 0.29 13.56
N ASN A 52 -11.84 0.43 13.59
CA ASN A 52 -12.63 0.38 12.36
C ASN A 52 -13.79 1.38 12.36
N CYS A 53 -14.30 1.68 11.18
CA CYS A 53 -15.54 2.41 10.97
C CYS A 53 -16.30 1.69 9.83
N LEU A 54 -17.25 0.83 10.19
CA LEU A 54 -17.95 -0.04 9.28
C LEU A 54 -19.20 0.65 8.75
N ASN A 55 -19.23 0.96 7.43
CA ASN A 55 -20.33 1.71 6.82
C ASN A 55 -21.01 0.85 5.77
N PHE A 56 -22.31 0.62 5.95
CA PHE A 56 -23.14 -0.27 5.12
C PHE A 56 -24.52 0.35 4.84
N GLY A 57 -25.20 -0.16 3.85
CA GLY A 57 -26.58 0.22 3.51
C GLY A 57 -27.58 -0.12 4.59
N SER A 58 -28.84 -0.37 4.21
CA SER A 58 -29.92 -0.71 5.16
C SER A 58 -29.73 -2.12 5.75
N PRO A 59 -29.74 -2.27 7.09
CA PRO A 59 -29.70 -3.60 7.72
C PRO A 59 -31.00 -4.41 7.53
N GLU A 60 -32.05 -3.82 6.98
CA GLU A 60 -33.29 -4.51 6.61
C GLU A 60 -33.13 -5.29 5.30
N ASP A 61 -32.09 -4.99 4.50
CA ASP A 61 -31.73 -5.76 3.32
C ASP A 61 -30.84 -6.95 3.69
N PRO A 62 -31.31 -8.20 3.45
CA PRO A 62 -30.53 -9.40 3.75
C PRO A 62 -29.18 -9.47 3.00
N ALA A 63 -29.08 -8.88 1.81
CA ALA A 63 -27.84 -8.84 1.05
C ALA A 63 -26.79 -7.93 1.74
N VAL A 64 -27.22 -6.76 2.22
CA VAL A 64 -26.36 -5.85 2.98
C VAL A 64 -25.88 -6.51 4.28
N MET A 65 -26.78 -7.23 4.99
CA MET A 65 -26.39 -7.93 6.22
C MET A 65 -25.47 -9.11 5.98
N TRP A 66 -25.59 -9.76 4.82
CA TRP A 66 -24.62 -10.78 4.40
C TRP A 66 -23.24 -10.15 4.15
N GLN A 67 -23.17 -9.04 3.39
CA GLN A 67 -21.92 -8.30 3.16
C GLN A 67 -21.27 -7.87 4.48
N PHE A 68 -22.05 -7.33 5.40
CA PHE A 68 -21.58 -6.95 6.74
C PHE A 68 -21.02 -8.14 7.52
N SER A 69 -21.72 -9.28 7.54
CA SER A 69 -21.27 -10.50 8.21
C SER A 69 -19.95 -11.02 7.63
N GLN A 70 -19.81 -11.03 6.29
CA GLN A 70 -18.58 -11.46 5.62
C GLN A 70 -17.42 -10.49 5.92
N ALA A 71 -17.67 -9.18 5.87
CA ALA A 71 -16.66 -8.16 6.18
C ALA A 71 -16.15 -8.27 7.63
N VAL A 72 -17.05 -8.46 8.60
CA VAL A 72 -16.67 -8.63 10.03
C VAL A 72 -15.88 -9.92 10.22
N THR A 73 -16.27 -11.02 9.56
CA THR A 73 -15.54 -12.29 9.63
C THR A 73 -14.15 -12.15 9.02
N GLY A 74 -14.05 -11.53 7.82
CA GLY A 74 -12.79 -11.28 7.16
C GLY A 74 -11.83 -10.43 8.01
N LEU A 75 -12.35 -9.36 8.65
CA LEU A 75 -11.58 -8.52 9.56
C LEU A 75 -11.08 -9.32 10.78
N ALA A 76 -11.95 -10.13 11.38
CA ALA A 76 -11.59 -10.92 12.55
C ALA A 76 -10.48 -11.94 12.23
N ASP A 77 -10.64 -12.69 11.15
CA ASP A 77 -9.67 -13.69 10.72
C ASP A 77 -8.31 -13.04 10.37
N ALA A 78 -8.32 -11.88 9.69
CA ALA A 78 -7.12 -11.15 9.38
C ALA A 78 -6.42 -10.61 10.64
N CYS A 79 -7.17 -10.08 11.60
CA CYS A 79 -6.62 -9.64 12.90
C CYS A 79 -5.96 -10.80 13.67
N LEU A 80 -6.55 -12.00 13.62
CA LEU A 80 -5.99 -13.20 14.26
C LEU A 80 -4.67 -13.63 13.58
N GLU A 81 -4.65 -13.66 12.24
CA GLU A 81 -3.44 -14.07 11.50
C GLU A 81 -2.30 -13.05 11.65
N LEU A 82 -2.62 -11.75 11.55
CA LEU A 82 -1.65 -10.67 11.74
C LEU A 82 -1.28 -10.44 13.21
N LYS A 83 -1.99 -11.07 14.14
CA LYS A 83 -1.79 -10.97 15.60
C LYS A 83 -1.91 -9.54 16.12
N ILE A 84 -2.88 -8.80 15.61
CA ILE A 84 -3.12 -7.41 15.93
C ILE A 84 -4.56 -7.23 16.46
N PRO A 85 -4.76 -6.74 17.70
CA PRO A 85 -6.07 -6.65 18.32
C PRO A 85 -6.89 -5.47 17.81
N VAL A 86 -8.20 -5.64 17.70
CA VAL A 86 -9.14 -4.54 17.56
C VAL A 86 -9.36 -3.88 18.93
N THR A 87 -9.10 -2.58 19.03
CA THR A 87 -9.23 -1.81 20.28
C THR A 87 -10.52 -1.02 20.38
N GLY A 88 -11.23 -0.86 19.26
CA GLY A 88 -12.50 -0.14 19.20
C GLY A 88 -12.97 -0.01 17.78
N GLY A 89 -14.14 0.59 17.59
CA GLY A 89 -14.69 0.80 16.28
C GLY A 89 -16.09 1.42 16.31
N ASN A 90 -16.65 1.61 15.12
CA ASN A 90 -17.99 2.14 14.92
C ASN A 90 -18.69 1.37 13.82
N VAL A 91 -20.01 1.24 13.91
CA VAL A 91 -20.86 0.71 12.85
C VAL A 91 -21.88 1.77 12.48
N SER A 92 -22.03 2.02 11.17
CA SER A 92 -23.02 2.92 10.59
C SER A 92 -23.84 2.16 9.54
N PHE A 93 -25.13 2.16 9.70
CA PHE A 93 -26.10 1.60 8.75
C PHE A 93 -26.95 2.69 8.10
N TYR A 94 -27.79 2.30 7.15
CA TYR A 94 -28.67 3.18 6.37
C TYR A 94 -27.88 4.22 5.56
N ASN A 95 -26.63 3.93 5.17
CA ASN A 95 -25.85 4.79 4.29
C ASN A 95 -26.33 4.59 2.84
N GLN A 96 -27.33 5.39 2.44
CA GLN A 96 -27.95 5.30 1.13
C GLN A 96 -28.59 6.63 0.71
N THR A 97 -28.80 6.79 -0.59
CA THR A 97 -29.55 7.91 -1.17
C THR A 97 -30.76 7.34 -1.89
N GLY A 98 -31.96 7.58 -1.32
CA GLY A 98 -33.16 6.89 -1.80
C GLY A 98 -33.04 5.37 -1.60
N GLU A 99 -33.17 4.64 -2.69
CA GLU A 99 -33.04 3.17 -2.70
C GLU A 99 -31.62 2.69 -3.02
N THR A 100 -30.68 3.59 -3.35
CA THR A 100 -29.30 3.24 -3.72
C THR A 100 -28.41 3.25 -2.48
N ALA A 101 -27.98 2.07 -2.03
CA ALA A 101 -27.00 1.91 -0.98
C ALA A 101 -25.58 2.32 -1.47
N ILE A 102 -24.73 2.73 -0.54
CA ILE A 102 -23.29 2.84 -0.81
C ILE A 102 -22.70 1.46 -1.07
N HIS A 103 -21.55 1.39 -1.74
CA HIS A 103 -20.74 0.17 -1.67
C HIS A 103 -20.37 -0.12 -0.21
N PRO A 104 -20.24 -1.40 0.19
CA PRO A 104 -19.82 -1.75 1.54
C PRO A 104 -18.44 -1.15 1.83
N THR A 105 -18.35 -0.34 2.89
CA THR A 105 -17.17 0.49 3.17
C THR A 105 -16.67 0.27 4.61
N PRO A 106 -16.02 -0.87 4.89
CA PRO A 106 -15.38 -1.14 6.17
C PRO A 106 -14.02 -0.42 6.24
N VAL A 107 -14.04 0.85 6.65
CA VAL A 107 -12.79 1.60 6.88
C VAL A 107 -12.04 1.00 8.07
N VAL A 108 -10.77 0.71 7.88
CA VAL A 108 -9.87 0.17 8.91
C VAL A 108 -8.79 1.18 9.21
N GLY A 109 -8.44 1.34 10.49
CA GLY A 109 -7.31 2.14 10.94
C GLY A 109 -6.32 1.27 11.70
N VAL A 110 -5.04 1.38 11.38
CA VAL A 110 -3.94 0.70 12.07
C VAL A 110 -3.04 1.74 12.74
N LEU A 111 -2.78 1.50 14.02
CA LEU A 111 -1.80 2.25 14.81
C LEU A 111 -0.52 1.42 14.93
N GLY A 112 0.62 2.04 14.66
CA GLY A 112 1.94 1.47 14.93
C GLY A 112 2.78 2.33 15.85
N VAL A 113 3.85 1.77 16.38
CA VAL A 113 4.74 2.42 17.35
C VAL A 113 6.18 2.35 16.88
N PHE A 114 6.90 3.46 17.06
CA PHE A 114 8.36 3.55 16.94
C PHE A 114 9.00 3.57 18.31
N ASP A 115 10.09 2.86 18.46
CA ASP A 115 11.00 3.07 19.60
C ASP A 115 11.73 4.41 19.49
N ASP A 116 12.12 4.78 18.25
CA ASP A 116 12.69 6.09 17.92
C ASP A 116 12.20 6.53 16.54
N VAL A 117 11.37 7.56 16.50
CA VAL A 117 10.79 8.12 15.27
C VAL A 117 11.84 8.77 14.34
N ALA A 118 13.04 9.06 14.85
CA ALA A 118 14.12 9.57 14.01
C ALA A 118 14.61 8.52 13.00
N ARG A 119 14.34 7.24 13.25
CA ARG A 119 14.66 6.11 12.38
C ARG A 119 13.55 5.75 11.39
N ARG A 120 12.52 6.59 11.27
CA ARG A 120 11.44 6.33 10.31
C ARG A 120 11.97 6.29 8.88
N THR A 121 11.40 5.45 8.06
CA THR A 121 11.63 5.42 6.61
C THR A 121 10.68 6.42 5.93
N PRO A 122 11.19 7.39 5.15
CA PRO A 122 10.36 8.29 4.35
C PRO A 122 9.85 7.60 3.08
N MET A 123 8.84 8.19 2.42
CA MET A 123 8.40 7.78 1.09
C MET A 123 9.34 8.29 -0.02
N ALA A 124 9.84 9.52 0.11
CA ALA A 124 10.72 10.14 -0.86
C ALA A 124 12.07 9.41 -0.90
N TRP A 125 12.49 8.93 -2.06
CA TRP A 125 13.84 8.37 -2.18
C TRP A 125 14.93 9.43 -2.00
N GLY A 126 16.07 8.93 -1.57
CA GLY A 126 17.22 9.74 -1.17
C GLY A 126 18.21 9.99 -2.30
N PRO A 127 19.51 9.94 -1.97
CA PRO A 127 20.54 10.36 -2.88
C PRO A 127 20.69 9.50 -4.13
N ASP A 128 21.37 10.10 -5.10
CA ASP A 128 21.74 9.48 -6.37
C ASP A 128 22.49 8.16 -6.21
N GLY A 129 22.16 7.21 -7.07
CA GLY A 129 22.81 5.91 -7.15
C GLY A 129 22.29 4.86 -6.17
N GLU A 130 21.32 5.16 -5.29
CA GLU A 130 20.65 4.16 -4.46
C GLU A 130 19.78 3.22 -5.29
N LEU A 131 19.62 1.99 -4.80
CA LEU A 131 19.01 0.91 -5.54
C LEU A 131 17.51 0.79 -5.20
N ILE A 132 16.67 0.63 -6.23
CA ILE A 132 15.23 0.47 -6.07
C ILE A 132 14.88 -1.01 -6.20
N TYR A 133 14.20 -1.53 -5.19
CA TYR A 133 13.72 -2.92 -5.14
C TYR A 133 12.21 -2.97 -5.06
N LEU A 134 11.61 -3.96 -5.76
CA LEU A 134 10.25 -4.41 -5.52
C LEU A 134 10.29 -5.63 -4.60
N LEU A 135 9.55 -5.58 -3.52
CA LEU A 135 9.28 -6.67 -2.61
C LEU A 135 7.92 -7.28 -2.94
N GLY A 136 7.81 -8.61 -2.88
CA GLY A 136 6.59 -9.36 -3.19
C GLY A 136 6.44 -9.72 -4.66
N GLU A 137 5.38 -10.46 -4.99
CA GLU A 137 5.14 -11.00 -6.32
C GLU A 137 4.07 -10.21 -7.08
N THR A 138 4.32 -9.91 -8.35
CA THR A 138 3.32 -9.32 -9.26
C THR A 138 2.56 -10.42 -9.97
N ARG A 139 1.22 -10.36 -9.91
CA ARG A 139 0.29 -11.27 -10.59
C ARG A 139 -0.68 -10.44 -11.43
N PRO A 140 -1.35 -11.00 -12.46
CA PRO A 140 -2.32 -10.27 -13.29
C PRO A 140 -3.66 -10.11 -12.54
N GLU A 141 -3.69 -9.24 -11.53
CA GLU A 141 -4.83 -9.01 -10.63
C GLU A 141 -5.38 -7.59 -10.84
N PHE A 142 -6.53 -7.49 -11.54
CA PHE A 142 -7.13 -6.23 -11.96
C PHE A 142 -8.59 -6.06 -11.51
N GLY A 143 -9.20 -7.06 -10.85
CA GLY A 143 -10.58 -6.96 -10.36
C GLY A 143 -10.71 -5.85 -9.32
N GLY A 144 -11.58 -4.85 -9.57
CA GLY A 144 -11.77 -3.70 -8.69
C GLY A 144 -10.62 -2.69 -8.68
N SER A 145 -9.60 -2.85 -9.51
CA SER A 145 -8.43 -1.96 -9.58
C SER A 145 -8.77 -0.55 -10.07
N ALA A 146 -7.85 0.39 -9.85
CA ALA A 146 -7.93 1.74 -10.38
C ALA A 146 -8.04 1.74 -11.92
N VAL A 147 -7.27 0.88 -12.61
CA VAL A 147 -7.33 0.74 -14.06
C VAL A 147 -8.69 0.23 -14.52
N ALA A 148 -9.27 -0.76 -13.85
CA ALA A 148 -10.62 -1.24 -14.15
C ALA A 148 -11.67 -0.13 -13.95
N THR A 149 -11.52 0.66 -12.89
CA THR A 149 -12.39 1.80 -12.58
C THR A 149 -12.33 2.87 -13.67
N LEU A 150 -11.16 3.19 -14.21
CA LEU A 150 -11.00 4.13 -15.33
C LEU A 150 -11.71 3.66 -16.60
N GLN A 151 -11.90 2.36 -16.75
CA GLN A 151 -12.64 1.75 -17.85
C GLN A 151 -14.14 1.55 -17.56
N GLY A 152 -14.62 1.95 -16.38
CA GLY A 152 -15.99 1.74 -15.93
C GLY A 152 -16.32 0.27 -15.64
N ILE A 153 -15.32 -0.55 -15.30
CA ILE A 153 -15.46 -1.98 -15.05
C ILE A 153 -15.37 -2.26 -13.55
N LEU A 154 -16.38 -2.93 -13.00
CA LEU A 154 -16.36 -3.46 -11.64
C LEU A 154 -16.82 -4.93 -11.70
N THR A 155 -15.89 -5.82 -12.02
CA THR A 155 -16.11 -7.26 -12.16
C THR A 155 -14.86 -8.04 -11.81
N GLY A 156 -14.98 -9.36 -11.68
CA GLY A 156 -13.89 -10.25 -11.34
C GLY A 156 -13.75 -10.45 -9.85
N MET A 157 -12.57 -10.80 -9.41
CA MET A 157 -12.22 -10.99 -8.00
C MET A 157 -11.23 -9.91 -7.57
N PRO A 158 -11.28 -9.45 -6.32
CA PRO A 158 -10.21 -8.61 -5.78
C PRO A 158 -8.87 -9.38 -5.78
N PRO A 159 -7.73 -8.70 -5.59
CA PRO A 159 -6.44 -9.38 -5.46
C PRO A 159 -6.45 -10.47 -4.40
N ALA A 160 -5.66 -11.51 -4.61
CA ALA A 160 -5.55 -12.62 -3.66
C ALA A 160 -4.92 -12.14 -2.35
N VAL A 161 -5.52 -12.58 -1.24
CA VAL A 161 -5.02 -12.25 0.11
C VAL A 161 -4.01 -13.29 0.56
N ASP A 162 -2.82 -12.85 0.97
CA ASP A 162 -1.83 -13.66 1.66
C ASP A 162 -1.35 -12.91 2.91
N LEU A 163 -2.06 -13.12 4.02
CA LEU A 163 -1.76 -12.46 5.29
C LEU A 163 -0.42 -12.88 5.89
N GLN A 164 0.07 -14.07 5.56
CA GLN A 164 1.40 -14.49 5.98
C GLN A 164 2.49 -13.72 5.23
N ALA A 165 2.32 -13.53 3.93
CA ALA A 165 3.21 -12.69 3.13
C ALA A 165 3.19 -11.23 3.62
N GLU A 166 2.02 -10.67 3.96
CA GLU A 166 1.90 -9.33 4.55
C GLU A 166 2.68 -9.19 5.86
N ARG A 167 2.59 -10.19 6.74
CA ARG A 167 3.34 -10.20 7.99
C ARG A 167 4.85 -10.26 7.76
N VAL A 168 5.31 -11.13 6.86
CA VAL A 168 6.74 -11.23 6.52
C VAL A 168 7.24 -9.94 5.88
N LEU A 169 6.47 -9.33 4.99
CA LEU A 169 6.79 -8.04 4.39
C LEU A 169 6.94 -6.95 5.45
N ALA A 170 5.99 -6.86 6.39
CA ALA A 170 6.06 -5.90 7.49
C ALA A 170 7.30 -6.12 8.37
N GLU A 171 7.66 -7.37 8.68
CA GLU A 171 8.88 -7.68 9.43
C GLU A 171 10.15 -7.21 8.68
N ILE A 172 10.18 -7.36 7.34
CA ILE A 172 11.29 -6.89 6.49
C ILE A 172 11.37 -5.35 6.51
N LEU A 173 10.24 -4.67 6.32
CA LEU A 173 10.17 -3.21 6.30
C LEU A 173 10.59 -2.60 7.64
N VAL A 174 10.05 -3.12 8.75
CA VAL A 174 10.38 -2.65 10.10
C VAL A 174 11.84 -2.92 10.45
N ALA A 175 12.36 -4.11 10.15
CA ALA A 175 13.76 -4.45 10.41
C ALA A 175 14.70 -3.62 9.52
N GLY A 176 14.37 -3.47 8.24
CA GLY A 176 15.15 -2.69 7.29
C GLY A 176 15.26 -1.22 7.69
N SER A 177 14.15 -0.64 8.15
CA SER A 177 14.10 0.73 8.68
C SER A 177 14.94 0.87 9.95
N ARG A 178 14.67 0.02 10.96
CA ARG A 178 15.37 0.05 12.24
C ARG A 178 16.88 -0.09 12.10
N ASP A 179 17.33 -0.96 11.22
CA ASP A 179 18.72 -1.32 11.06
C ASP A 179 19.44 -0.44 9.99
N GLY A 180 18.74 0.58 9.44
CA GLY A 180 19.30 1.55 8.49
C GLY A 180 19.58 1.00 7.09
N MET A 181 18.92 -0.11 6.72
CA MET A 181 19.06 -0.72 5.39
C MET A 181 18.12 -0.09 4.35
N LEU A 182 17.13 0.71 4.78
CA LEU A 182 16.17 1.39 3.91
C LEU A 182 16.31 2.90 4.05
N THR A 183 16.36 3.61 2.93
CA THR A 183 16.32 5.08 2.85
C THR A 183 14.95 5.60 2.41
N ALA A 184 14.16 4.77 1.71
CA ALA A 184 12.77 5.07 1.39
C ALA A 184 11.96 3.77 1.27
N ALA A 185 10.65 3.87 1.50
CA ALA A 185 9.69 2.79 1.27
C ALA A 185 8.31 3.35 0.94
N HIS A 186 7.61 2.65 0.06
CA HIS A 186 6.20 2.88 -0.28
C HIS A 186 5.53 1.52 -0.45
N ASP A 187 4.32 1.35 0.06
CA ASP A 187 3.52 0.17 -0.24
C ASP A 187 3.09 0.18 -1.72
N VAL A 188 2.66 -0.96 -2.22
CA VAL A 188 2.04 -1.04 -3.55
C VAL A 188 0.58 -1.45 -3.36
N ALA A 189 -0.33 -0.56 -3.74
CA ALA A 189 -1.77 -0.69 -3.59
C ALA A 189 -2.50 -0.16 -4.84
N ASP A 190 -3.45 0.77 -4.67
CA ASP A 190 -4.18 1.40 -5.78
C ASP A 190 -3.22 1.93 -6.86
N GLY A 191 -3.49 1.59 -8.12
CA GLY A 191 -2.67 2.01 -9.27
C GLY A 191 -1.36 1.24 -9.46
N GLY A 192 -1.05 0.27 -8.58
CA GLY A 192 0.09 -0.65 -8.71
C GLY A 192 1.46 0.00 -8.55
N VAL A 193 2.50 -0.70 -9.04
CA VAL A 193 3.91 -0.24 -8.97
C VAL A 193 4.11 1.09 -9.69
N GLY A 194 3.38 1.32 -10.78
CA GLY A 194 3.49 2.56 -11.56
C GLY A 194 3.14 3.79 -10.73
N LEU A 195 2.04 3.74 -9.95
CA LEU A 195 1.65 4.85 -9.08
C LEU A 195 2.60 5.00 -7.89
N ALA A 196 3.00 3.91 -7.26
CA ALA A 196 3.96 3.95 -6.15
C ALA A 196 5.29 4.62 -6.56
N LEU A 197 5.85 4.27 -7.73
CA LEU A 197 7.05 4.90 -8.28
C LEU A 197 6.83 6.39 -8.58
N ALA A 198 5.67 6.74 -9.15
CA ALA A 198 5.32 8.13 -9.46
C ALA A 198 5.23 8.99 -8.18
N GLU A 199 4.60 8.48 -7.13
CA GLU A 199 4.46 9.18 -5.85
C GLU A 199 5.80 9.36 -5.16
N MET A 200 6.65 8.34 -5.15
CA MET A 200 8.01 8.44 -4.62
C MET A 200 8.83 9.49 -5.39
N ALA A 201 8.75 9.49 -6.74
CA ALA A 201 9.43 10.47 -7.60
C ALA A 201 8.93 11.90 -7.34
N MET A 202 7.61 12.09 -7.29
CA MET A 202 7.00 13.39 -7.01
C MET A 202 7.41 13.95 -5.65
N ARG A 203 7.52 13.09 -4.64
CA ARG A 203 7.97 13.48 -3.29
C ARG A 203 9.44 13.80 -3.24
N ALA A 204 10.26 13.04 -3.95
CA ALA A 204 11.71 13.23 -3.98
C ALA A 204 12.13 14.46 -4.81
N GLY A 205 11.46 14.73 -5.95
CA GLY A 205 11.90 15.71 -6.93
C GLY A 205 13.18 15.31 -7.66
N ILE A 206 13.52 14.03 -7.62
CA ILE A 206 14.75 13.46 -8.22
C ILE A 206 14.30 12.32 -9.14
N GLY A 207 14.87 12.23 -10.32
CA GLY A 207 14.59 11.19 -11.29
C GLY A 207 15.08 9.81 -10.86
N ALA A 208 14.53 8.80 -11.50
CA ALA A 208 14.94 7.42 -11.33
C ALA A 208 14.86 6.69 -12.67
N ARG A 209 15.72 5.69 -12.83
CA ARG A 209 15.70 4.75 -13.93
C ARG A 209 15.24 3.41 -13.42
N THR A 210 14.11 2.93 -13.93
CA THR A 210 13.53 1.64 -13.58
C THR A 210 13.30 0.80 -14.82
N TRP A 211 13.11 -0.49 -14.64
CA TRP A 211 12.82 -1.44 -15.72
C TRP A 211 11.75 -2.44 -15.29
N VAL A 212 11.10 -3.03 -16.30
CA VAL A 212 10.17 -4.13 -16.10
C VAL A 212 10.96 -5.41 -15.95
N PRO A 213 10.71 -6.24 -14.91
CA PRO A 213 11.37 -7.53 -14.76
C PRO A 213 11.12 -8.49 -15.94
N ASP A 214 12.08 -9.38 -16.19
CA ASP A 214 11.93 -10.40 -17.22
C ASP A 214 10.74 -11.34 -16.94
N GLY A 215 9.97 -11.65 -17.98
CA GLY A 215 8.84 -12.58 -17.88
C GLY A 215 7.51 -11.98 -17.41
N VAL A 216 7.47 -10.70 -17.10
CA VAL A 216 6.25 -9.97 -16.77
C VAL A 216 6.00 -8.92 -17.87
N ASP A 217 4.78 -8.82 -18.37
CA ASP A 217 4.45 -7.72 -19.30
C ASP A 217 4.37 -6.37 -18.56
N ALA A 218 4.69 -5.28 -19.28
CA ALA A 218 4.78 -3.95 -18.70
C ALA A 218 3.46 -3.47 -18.09
N PHE A 219 2.32 -3.83 -18.69
CA PHE A 219 1.01 -3.42 -18.18
C PHE A 219 0.69 -4.10 -16.85
N THR A 220 0.92 -5.41 -16.75
CA THR A 220 0.77 -6.17 -15.51
C THR A 220 1.73 -5.67 -14.43
N PHE A 221 3.00 -5.45 -14.78
CA PHE A 221 3.98 -4.92 -13.83
C PHE A 221 3.54 -3.58 -13.23
N LEU A 222 3.12 -2.65 -14.08
CA LEU A 222 2.81 -1.28 -13.67
C LEU A 222 1.48 -1.16 -12.93
N PHE A 223 0.44 -1.85 -13.39
CA PHE A 223 -0.93 -1.55 -13.02
C PHE A 223 -1.69 -2.67 -12.30
N SER A 224 -1.07 -3.83 -12.14
CA SER A 224 -1.64 -4.85 -11.26
C SER A 224 -1.62 -4.36 -9.81
N GLU A 225 -2.66 -4.69 -9.05
CA GLU A 225 -2.81 -4.31 -7.64
C GLU A 225 -2.62 -5.51 -6.69
N SER A 226 -1.74 -6.45 -7.06
CA SER A 226 -1.40 -7.59 -6.19
C SER A 226 -0.98 -7.11 -4.80
N ALA A 227 -1.49 -7.75 -3.77
CA ALA A 227 -1.22 -7.44 -2.37
C ALA A 227 0.21 -7.88 -1.93
N ALA A 228 0.56 -7.60 -0.69
CA ALA A 228 1.85 -7.96 -0.07
C ALA A 228 3.09 -7.49 -0.88
N ARG A 229 3.02 -6.27 -1.45
CA ARG A 229 4.13 -5.67 -2.18
C ARG A 229 4.51 -4.29 -1.62
N ALA A 230 5.81 -3.96 -1.77
CA ALA A 230 6.32 -2.62 -1.48
C ALA A 230 7.49 -2.28 -2.40
N VAL A 231 7.63 -1.00 -2.74
CA VAL A 231 8.84 -0.45 -3.36
C VAL A 231 9.73 0.09 -2.25
N VAL A 232 10.99 -0.31 -2.23
CA VAL A 232 11.95 0.16 -1.24
C VAL A 232 13.22 0.65 -1.91
N VAL A 233 13.92 1.57 -1.25
CA VAL A 233 15.20 2.09 -1.70
C VAL A 233 16.28 1.72 -0.70
N VAL A 234 17.38 1.16 -1.22
CA VAL A 234 18.47 0.55 -0.45
C VAL A 234 19.79 1.23 -0.83
N PRO A 235 20.57 1.73 0.12
CA PRO A 235 21.93 2.17 -0.14
C PRO A 235 22.80 1.05 -0.71
N ARG A 236 23.68 1.33 -1.66
CA ARG A 236 24.57 0.30 -2.23
C ARG A 236 25.40 -0.44 -1.20
N SER A 237 25.77 0.23 -0.12
CA SER A 237 26.53 -0.38 0.99
C SER A 237 25.73 -1.44 1.75
N GLU A 238 24.40 -1.36 1.72
CA GLU A 238 23.49 -2.27 2.45
C GLU A 238 22.86 -3.33 1.55
N GLU A 239 23.13 -3.30 0.24
CA GLU A 239 22.50 -4.18 -0.76
C GLU A 239 22.58 -5.66 -0.36
N LEU A 240 23.79 -6.15 -0.07
CA LEU A 240 24.01 -7.55 0.28
C LEU A 240 23.25 -7.94 1.55
N ARG A 241 23.37 -7.12 2.58
CA ARG A 241 22.71 -7.36 3.88
C ARG A 241 21.19 -7.38 3.74
N PHE A 242 20.63 -6.47 2.95
CA PHE A 242 19.20 -6.39 2.70
C PHE A 242 18.69 -7.60 1.90
N THR A 243 19.36 -7.96 0.81
CA THR A 243 18.95 -9.10 -0.03
C THR A 243 19.09 -10.43 0.70
N GLU A 244 20.13 -10.61 1.52
CA GLU A 244 20.28 -11.79 2.40
C GLU A 244 19.16 -11.85 3.45
N MET A 245 18.74 -10.71 4.02
CA MET A 245 17.60 -10.65 4.94
C MET A 245 16.30 -11.11 4.28
N CYS A 246 16.03 -10.67 3.05
CA CYS A 246 14.86 -11.10 2.28
C CYS A 246 14.97 -12.60 1.93
N GLY A 247 16.13 -13.05 1.46
CA GLY A 247 16.38 -14.46 1.11
C GLY A 247 16.22 -15.41 2.30
N ALA A 248 16.68 -15.01 3.50
CA ALA A 248 16.51 -15.79 4.72
C ALA A 248 15.03 -15.98 5.11
N ARG A 249 14.18 -15.04 4.72
CA ARG A 249 12.71 -15.09 4.91
C ARG A 249 11.98 -15.70 3.71
N ARG A 250 12.71 -16.08 2.67
CA ARG A 250 12.16 -16.59 1.39
C ARG A 250 11.13 -15.64 0.79
N PHE A 251 11.37 -14.34 0.92
CA PHE A 251 10.49 -13.32 0.39
C PHE A 251 11.04 -12.77 -0.94
N ALA A 252 10.18 -12.63 -1.93
CA ALA A 252 10.56 -12.12 -3.25
C ALA A 252 11.12 -10.68 -3.10
N CYS A 253 12.31 -10.48 -3.67
CA CYS A 253 13.04 -9.21 -3.61
C CYS A 253 13.78 -9.05 -4.93
N GLU A 254 13.32 -8.13 -5.78
CA GLU A 254 13.86 -7.93 -7.11
C GLU A 254 14.30 -6.48 -7.31
N ARG A 255 15.51 -6.29 -7.81
CA ARG A 255 15.99 -4.95 -8.15
C ARG A 255 15.32 -4.50 -9.45
N ILE A 256 14.57 -3.42 -9.37
CA ILE A 256 13.81 -2.83 -10.48
C ILE A 256 14.34 -1.47 -10.95
N GLY A 257 15.38 -0.93 -10.29
CA GLY A 257 15.86 0.38 -10.69
C GLY A 257 16.99 0.93 -9.84
N VAL A 258 17.27 2.21 -10.13
CA VAL A 258 18.25 3.04 -9.43
C VAL A 258 17.78 4.49 -9.43
N VAL A 259 17.99 5.20 -8.34
CA VAL A 259 17.82 6.66 -8.29
C VAL A 259 18.89 7.30 -9.18
N ASP A 260 18.49 8.11 -10.15
CA ASP A 260 19.39 8.69 -11.16
C ASP A 260 19.11 10.19 -11.32
N SER A 261 19.87 10.99 -10.60
CA SER A 261 19.79 12.45 -10.67
C SER A 261 20.26 13.01 -12.02
N GLY A 262 20.99 12.22 -12.81
CA GLY A 262 21.45 12.59 -14.16
C GLY A 262 20.29 12.71 -15.17
N LEU A 263 19.13 12.07 -14.87
CA LEU A 263 17.89 12.24 -15.64
C LEU A 263 17.15 13.55 -15.31
N GLY A 264 17.63 14.33 -14.32
CA GLY A 264 16.89 15.49 -13.81
C GLY A 264 15.58 15.07 -13.12
N GLU A 265 14.50 15.80 -13.41
CA GLU A 265 13.15 15.49 -12.88
C GLU A 265 12.36 14.57 -13.84
N VAL A 266 12.88 13.39 -14.15
CA VAL A 266 12.24 12.39 -15.03
C VAL A 266 12.23 11.02 -14.36
N LEU A 267 11.07 10.39 -14.33
CA LEU A 267 10.92 8.97 -14.03
C LEU A 267 10.94 8.18 -15.34
N GLN A 268 11.95 7.33 -15.51
CA GLN A 268 12.08 6.42 -16.64
C GLN A 268 11.69 4.99 -16.20
N ILE A 269 10.78 4.34 -16.93
CA ILE A 269 10.37 2.95 -16.71
C ILE A 269 10.49 2.20 -18.05
N GLY A 270 11.59 1.47 -18.23
CA GLY A 270 11.94 0.92 -19.53
C GLY A 270 12.06 2.03 -20.59
N ASP A 271 11.21 1.95 -21.61
CA ASP A 271 11.16 2.95 -22.71
C ASP A 271 10.18 4.12 -22.43
N ILE A 272 9.50 4.10 -21.28
CA ILE A 272 8.55 5.15 -20.90
C ILE A 272 9.27 6.20 -20.07
N GLU A 273 9.10 7.47 -20.43
CA GLU A 273 9.62 8.61 -19.66
C GLU A 273 8.47 9.54 -19.29
N VAL A 274 8.40 9.91 -17.99
CA VAL A 274 7.38 10.83 -17.49
C VAL A 274 8.06 11.91 -16.65
N GLY A 275 7.76 13.18 -16.97
CA GLY A 275 8.26 14.32 -16.22
C GLY A 275 7.60 14.42 -14.83
N ILE A 276 8.40 14.62 -13.77
CA ILE A 276 7.90 14.77 -12.40
C ILE A 276 6.97 15.99 -12.28
N ALA A 277 7.30 17.07 -12.99
CA ALA A 277 6.46 18.28 -13.03
C ALA A 277 5.07 17.98 -13.61
N GLU A 278 5.00 17.20 -14.71
CA GLU A 278 3.72 16.79 -15.32
C GLU A 278 2.91 15.92 -14.35
N MET A 279 3.54 14.94 -13.68
CA MET A 279 2.85 14.10 -12.70
C MET A 279 2.27 14.94 -11.55
N ARG A 280 3.02 15.91 -11.02
CA ARG A 280 2.55 16.84 -9.99
C ARG A 280 1.37 17.68 -10.45
N GLU A 281 1.44 18.22 -11.66
CA GLU A 281 0.35 19.02 -12.26
C GLU A 281 -0.93 18.19 -12.39
N ARG A 282 -0.82 16.96 -12.91
CA ARG A 282 -1.95 16.04 -13.04
C ARG A 282 -2.56 15.69 -11.69
N ALA A 283 -1.74 15.30 -10.72
CA ALA A 283 -2.20 14.94 -9.38
C ALA A 283 -2.84 16.13 -8.65
N ALA A 284 -2.25 17.33 -8.70
CA ALA A 284 -2.77 18.52 -8.06
C ALA A 284 -3.99 19.12 -8.76
N GLY A 285 -4.13 18.91 -10.07
CA GLY A 285 -5.18 19.50 -10.89
C GLY A 285 -6.56 18.84 -10.75
N VAL A 286 -6.64 17.64 -10.21
CA VAL A 286 -7.91 16.87 -10.14
C VAL A 286 -8.95 17.61 -9.30
N LEU A 287 -8.67 17.87 -8.02
CA LEU A 287 -9.64 18.53 -7.14
C LEU A 287 -9.99 19.95 -7.59
N PRO A 288 -9.05 20.84 -7.96
CA PRO A 288 -9.40 22.15 -8.45
C PRO A 288 -10.33 22.13 -9.68
N SER A 289 -10.23 21.14 -10.56
CA SER A 289 -11.09 21.04 -11.74
C SER A 289 -12.58 20.81 -11.41
N TYR A 290 -12.89 20.32 -10.22
CA TYR A 290 -14.27 20.12 -9.75
C TYR A 290 -14.87 21.36 -9.07
N PHE A 291 -14.02 22.31 -8.66
CA PHE A 291 -14.45 23.49 -7.87
C PHE A 291 -14.15 24.82 -8.56
N ALA A 292 -13.65 24.78 -9.80
CA ALA A 292 -13.30 25.97 -10.60
C ALA A 292 -14.51 26.57 -11.32
#